data_102e1558c3797a6226f18f79143a42ea
#
_entry.id   102e1558c3797a6226f18f79143a42ea
#
_cell.length_a   1.000
_cell.length_b   1.000
_cell.length_c   1.000
_cell.angle_alpha   90.00
_cell.angle_beta   90.00
_cell.angle_gamma   90.00
#
_symmetry.space_group_name_H-M   'P 1'
#
loop_
_entity.id
_entity.type
_entity.pdbx_description
1 polymer ?
#
loop_
_entity_poly.entity_id
_entity_poly.type
_entity_poly.pdbx_seq_one_letter_code
_entity_poly.pdbx_strand_id
1 'polypeptide(L)'
;MQYALMAVAVVLIAFVLASYAVYVRAFVPARPKPGDDFKFTPFEFQADFEEAELVTADGINFGAWYFRQPGSPQTVIVSGGHKGQRQSDLGIAVALWRKGFNVIVYSYRGMAGSDRAPVTFGIKEVLELQAVIAFARKRIANARIGLLGYSMGAVVSLLGAAGEPGVEALVLDSPFSDLRQLLTENVGRYKLPGGPFVWLAGLMLRMRTGSRLSECSPRAVLSSLEPRPLFFIHGGADDVTSVAHSRALYDAYRGPREIWIVQGAPHTGAYLADRPLYVERVAGFFARHLGLDVSGHLRLVEEEEVS
;
A
#
# COMPACT_ATOMS: atom_id res chain seq x y z
N MET A 1 19.82 -43.47 -22.43
CA MET A 1 19.08 -43.38 -21.18
C MET A 1 19.70 -42.40 -20.17
N GLN A 2 21.00 -42.48 -19.89
CA GLN A 2 21.70 -41.61 -18.93
C GLN A 2 21.64 -40.11 -19.30
N TYR A 3 21.91 -39.74 -20.57
CA TYR A 3 21.83 -38.35 -21.03
C TYR A 3 20.42 -37.78 -20.96
N ALA A 4 19.39 -38.57 -21.20
CA ALA A 4 17.99 -38.14 -21.07
C ALA A 4 17.63 -37.86 -19.60
N LEU A 5 18.05 -38.69 -18.66
CA LEU A 5 17.88 -38.46 -17.22
C LEU A 5 18.60 -37.23 -16.74
N MET A 6 19.84 -37.00 -17.22
CA MET A 6 20.61 -35.77 -16.92
C MET A 6 19.89 -34.53 -17.44
N ALA A 7 19.38 -34.54 -18.67
CA ALA A 7 18.65 -33.42 -19.25
C ALA A 7 17.37 -33.09 -18.43
N VAL A 8 16.62 -34.12 -18.04
CA VAL A 8 15.43 -33.94 -17.17
C VAL A 8 15.82 -33.34 -15.82
N ALA A 9 16.90 -33.83 -15.20
CA ALA A 9 17.36 -33.30 -13.91
C ALA A 9 17.76 -31.82 -14.01
N VAL A 10 18.46 -31.43 -15.07
CA VAL A 10 18.87 -30.03 -15.33
C VAL A 10 17.64 -29.13 -15.48
N VAL A 11 16.62 -29.55 -16.22
CA VAL A 11 15.38 -28.80 -16.41
C VAL A 11 14.62 -28.64 -15.09
N LEU A 12 14.54 -29.68 -14.28
CA LEU A 12 13.89 -29.63 -12.96
C LEU A 12 14.63 -28.69 -12.00
N ILE A 13 15.95 -28.76 -11.97
CA ILE A 13 16.77 -27.85 -11.14
C ILE A 13 16.55 -26.40 -11.59
N ALA A 14 16.61 -26.13 -12.89
CA ALA A 14 16.37 -24.79 -13.43
C ALA A 14 14.97 -24.27 -13.06
N PHE A 15 13.95 -25.11 -13.14
CA PHE A 15 12.58 -24.78 -12.75
C PHE A 15 12.48 -24.43 -11.25
N VAL A 16 13.09 -25.23 -10.38
CA VAL A 16 13.11 -24.96 -8.93
C VAL A 16 13.85 -23.66 -8.61
N LEU A 17 15.02 -23.43 -9.23
CA LEU A 17 15.79 -22.20 -9.03
C LEU A 17 15.03 -20.96 -9.52
N ALA A 18 14.39 -21.04 -10.68
CA ALA A 18 13.57 -19.93 -11.19
C ALA A 18 12.37 -19.65 -10.28
N SER A 19 11.69 -20.69 -9.81
CA SER A 19 10.58 -20.55 -8.84
C SER A 19 11.04 -19.97 -7.51
N TYR A 20 12.22 -20.36 -7.04
CA TYR A 20 12.85 -19.79 -5.85
C TYR A 20 13.20 -18.31 -6.05
N ALA A 21 13.67 -17.93 -7.24
CA ALA A 21 13.91 -16.53 -7.57
C ALA A 21 12.64 -15.70 -7.54
N VAL A 22 11.51 -16.23 -8.04
CA VAL A 22 10.18 -15.60 -7.91
C VAL A 22 9.81 -15.45 -6.43
N TYR A 23 9.98 -16.49 -5.63
CA TYR A 23 9.72 -16.45 -4.19
C TYR A 23 10.56 -15.38 -3.49
N VAL A 24 11.86 -15.35 -3.71
CA VAL A 24 12.78 -14.39 -3.08
C VAL A 24 12.42 -12.96 -3.49
N ARG A 25 12.17 -12.74 -4.79
CA ARG A 25 11.83 -11.40 -5.28
C ARG A 25 10.53 -10.88 -4.69
N ALA A 26 9.54 -11.74 -4.51
CA ALA A 26 8.21 -11.37 -4.01
C ALA A 26 8.18 -11.29 -2.48
N PHE A 27 8.64 -12.29 -1.76
CA PHE A 27 8.29 -12.51 -0.36
C PHE A 27 9.46 -12.36 0.63
N VAL A 28 10.70 -12.28 0.14
CA VAL A 28 11.84 -12.07 1.04
C VAL A 28 12.11 -10.57 1.18
N PRO A 29 12.22 -10.05 2.41
CA PRO A 29 12.56 -8.66 2.65
C PRO A 29 13.84 -8.23 1.92
N ALA A 30 13.85 -7.01 1.43
CA ALA A 30 15.06 -6.43 0.86
C ALA A 30 16.16 -6.35 1.94
N ARG A 31 17.41 -6.60 1.55
CA ARG A 31 18.54 -6.30 2.43
C ARG A 31 18.83 -4.80 2.36
N PRO A 32 19.13 -4.14 3.50
CA PRO A 32 19.65 -2.77 3.47
C PRO A 32 20.89 -2.73 2.55
N LYS A 33 20.96 -1.71 1.71
CA LYS A 33 22.13 -1.47 0.86
C LYS A 33 23.08 -0.50 1.57
N PRO A 34 24.41 -0.57 1.32
CA PRO A 34 25.31 0.50 1.73
C PRO A 34 24.80 1.84 1.18
N GLY A 35 24.66 2.86 2.02
CA GLY A 35 24.09 4.16 1.66
C GLY A 35 22.58 4.32 1.97
N ASP A 36 21.87 3.26 2.33
CA ASP A 36 20.49 3.36 2.85
C ASP A 36 20.41 4.06 4.23
N ASP A 37 21.57 4.39 4.82
CA ASP A 37 21.67 5.09 6.10
C ASP A 37 21.31 6.58 6.01
N PHE A 38 21.31 7.14 4.78
CA PHE A 38 20.84 8.49 4.54
C PHE A 38 19.31 8.50 4.46
N LYS A 39 18.68 8.72 5.60
CA LYS A 39 17.21 8.66 5.71
C LYS A 39 16.65 10.07 5.86
N PHE A 40 15.78 10.45 4.92
CA PHE A 40 14.89 11.57 5.15
C PHE A 40 13.91 11.22 6.27
N THR A 41 13.73 12.13 7.19
CA THR A 41 12.75 12.06 8.28
C THR A 41 11.75 13.22 8.10
N PRO A 42 10.66 13.28 8.85
CA PRO A 42 9.77 14.44 8.79
C PRO A 42 10.42 15.77 9.16
N PHE A 43 11.58 15.74 9.82
CA PHE A 43 12.35 16.93 10.20
C PHE A 43 12.76 17.76 8.97
N GLU A 44 13.21 17.13 7.89
CA GLU A 44 13.62 17.82 6.65
C GLU A 44 12.44 18.52 5.96
N PHE A 45 11.22 18.11 6.29
CA PHE A 45 9.98 18.75 5.80
C PHE A 45 9.44 19.81 6.75
N GLN A 46 10.13 20.11 7.86
CA GLN A 46 9.69 21.04 8.91
C GLN A 46 8.29 20.71 9.43
N ALA A 47 8.00 19.42 9.57
CA ALA A 47 6.73 18.91 10.02
C ALA A 47 6.87 18.39 11.45
N ASP A 48 5.96 18.81 12.34
CA ASP A 48 5.85 18.26 13.68
C ASP A 48 5.31 16.83 13.61
N PHE A 49 6.03 15.91 14.23
CA PHE A 49 5.65 14.50 14.26
C PHE A 49 5.98 13.83 15.59
N GLU A 50 5.28 12.76 15.87
CA GLU A 50 5.54 11.84 16.97
C GLU A 50 5.97 10.50 16.35
N GLU A 51 7.07 9.93 16.84
CA GLU A 51 7.44 8.57 16.50
C GLU A 51 6.75 7.60 17.46
N ALA A 52 6.06 6.61 16.92
CA ALA A 52 5.36 5.58 17.67
C ALA A 52 5.93 4.20 17.34
N GLU A 53 6.16 3.40 18.37
CA GLU A 53 6.46 1.97 18.24
C GLU A 53 5.17 1.19 18.51
N LEU A 54 4.80 0.34 17.56
CA LEU A 54 3.57 -0.45 17.58
C LEU A 54 3.91 -1.93 17.49
N VAL A 55 2.97 -2.76 17.90
CA VAL A 55 3.11 -4.22 17.80
C VAL A 55 1.84 -4.82 17.20
N THR A 56 2.02 -5.75 16.26
CA THR A 56 0.92 -6.49 15.65
C THR A 56 0.39 -7.58 16.57
N ALA A 57 -0.80 -8.11 16.27
CA ALA A 57 -1.38 -9.23 17.01
C ALA A 57 -0.53 -10.52 16.94
N ASP A 58 0.32 -10.68 15.92
CA ASP A 58 1.27 -11.79 15.79
C ASP A 58 2.69 -11.46 16.28
N GLY A 59 2.86 -10.34 17.02
CA GLY A 59 4.07 -10.00 17.77
C GLY A 59 5.18 -9.30 16.97
N ILE A 60 4.90 -8.74 15.79
CA ILE A 60 5.87 -7.96 15.01
C ILE A 60 5.90 -6.52 15.53
N ASN A 61 7.09 -6.05 15.92
CA ASN A 61 7.32 -4.65 16.27
C ASN A 61 7.58 -3.83 15.01
N PHE A 62 6.98 -2.64 14.92
CA PHE A 62 7.16 -1.74 13.79
C PHE A 62 6.97 -0.28 14.18
N GLY A 63 7.63 0.62 13.45
CA GLY A 63 7.56 2.05 13.69
C GLY A 63 6.52 2.75 12.83
N ALA A 64 5.92 3.80 13.37
CA ALA A 64 5.04 4.73 12.67
C ALA A 64 5.44 6.17 12.96
N TRP A 65 5.14 7.08 12.02
CA TRP A 65 5.18 8.53 12.22
C TRP A 65 3.75 9.06 12.25
N TYR A 66 3.44 9.77 13.31
CA TYR A 66 2.15 10.40 13.51
C TYR A 66 2.29 11.93 13.41
N PHE A 67 1.67 12.51 12.39
CA PHE A 67 1.54 13.94 12.18
C PHE A 67 0.22 14.40 12.79
N ARG A 68 0.31 15.04 13.94
CA ARG A 68 -0.85 15.47 14.69
C ARG A 68 -1.42 16.78 14.14
N GLN A 69 -2.74 16.83 13.95
CA GLN A 69 -3.50 18.04 13.66
C GLN A 69 -4.41 18.36 14.86
N PRO A 70 -4.07 19.35 15.68
CA PRO A 70 -4.86 19.69 16.86
C PRO A 70 -6.31 20.02 16.51
N GLY A 71 -7.26 19.41 17.25
CA GLY A 71 -8.70 19.67 17.07
C GLY A 71 -9.37 18.95 15.89
N SER A 72 -8.60 18.31 15.01
CA SER A 72 -9.14 17.57 13.86
C SER A 72 -9.36 16.09 14.21
N PRO A 73 -10.57 15.53 14.05
CA PRO A 73 -10.78 14.08 14.11
C PRO A 73 -10.44 13.36 12.80
N GLN A 74 -10.32 14.10 11.68
CA GLN A 74 -10.08 13.54 10.37
C GLN A 74 -8.66 13.00 10.28
N THR A 75 -8.54 11.71 9.96
CA THR A 75 -7.27 10.98 10.01
C THR A 75 -7.08 10.19 8.73
N VAL A 76 -5.93 10.37 8.08
CA VAL A 76 -5.53 9.58 6.91
C VAL A 76 -4.37 8.66 7.31
N ILE A 77 -4.56 7.36 7.14
CA ILE A 77 -3.50 6.36 7.30
C ILE A 77 -2.93 6.06 5.92
N VAL A 78 -1.62 6.24 5.76
CA VAL A 78 -0.90 6.03 4.51
C VAL A 78 -0.19 4.69 4.55
N SER A 79 -0.53 3.82 3.62
CA SER A 79 -0.05 2.45 3.49
C SER A 79 0.87 2.34 2.26
N GLY A 80 2.17 2.21 2.49
CA GLY A 80 3.19 2.18 1.43
C GLY A 80 3.15 0.93 0.54
N GLY A 81 3.92 0.98 -0.56
CA GLY A 81 4.04 -0.13 -1.50
C GLY A 81 4.96 -1.26 -1.03
N HIS A 82 5.03 -2.33 -1.83
CA HIS A 82 5.92 -3.48 -1.59
C HIS A 82 7.39 -3.04 -1.58
N LYS A 83 8.10 -3.39 -0.52
CA LYS A 83 9.50 -2.97 -0.27
C LYS A 83 9.70 -1.45 -0.21
N GLY A 84 8.63 -0.68 -0.15
CA GLY A 84 8.67 0.74 0.15
C GLY A 84 9.08 0.98 1.59
N GLN A 85 9.67 2.14 1.84
CA GLN A 85 9.98 2.61 3.18
C GLN A 85 9.00 3.74 3.51
N ARG A 86 8.65 3.90 4.80
CA ARG A 86 7.77 5.01 5.25
C ARG A 86 8.25 6.40 4.81
N GLN A 87 9.57 6.55 4.56
CA GLN A 87 10.18 7.77 4.02
C GLN A 87 9.70 8.11 2.61
N SER A 88 9.36 7.10 1.80
CA SER A 88 8.87 7.31 0.44
C SER A 88 7.54 8.04 0.39
N ASP A 89 6.76 7.93 1.47
CA ASP A 89 5.40 8.47 1.55
C ASP A 89 5.33 9.82 2.27
N LEU A 90 6.50 10.37 2.71
CA LEU A 90 6.56 11.63 3.47
C LEU A 90 6.00 12.82 2.69
N GLY A 91 6.25 12.90 1.39
CA GLY A 91 5.78 14.02 0.57
C GLY A 91 4.27 14.18 0.61
N ILE A 92 3.53 13.10 0.39
CA ILE A 92 2.07 13.12 0.44
C ILE A 92 1.57 13.23 1.88
N ALA A 93 2.23 12.59 2.85
CA ALA A 93 1.84 12.63 4.25
C ALA A 93 1.87 14.07 4.79
N VAL A 94 2.98 14.78 4.57
CA VAL A 94 3.12 16.18 4.98
C VAL A 94 2.14 17.09 4.22
N ALA A 95 1.91 16.84 2.92
CA ALA A 95 0.94 17.61 2.15
C ALA A 95 -0.49 17.46 2.69
N LEU A 96 -0.91 16.27 3.06
CA LEU A 96 -2.22 16.03 3.68
C LEU A 96 -2.30 16.61 5.10
N TRP A 97 -1.23 16.52 5.88
CA TRP A 97 -1.15 17.14 7.19
C TRP A 97 -1.33 18.67 7.11
N ARG A 98 -0.64 19.34 6.16
CA ARG A 98 -0.83 20.78 5.90
C ARG A 98 -2.24 21.15 5.42
N LYS A 99 -3.01 20.17 4.91
CA LYS A 99 -4.42 20.34 4.55
C LYS A 99 -5.39 20.10 5.72
N GLY A 100 -4.90 19.89 6.95
CA GLY A 100 -5.71 19.78 8.16
C GLY A 100 -6.06 18.37 8.60
N PHE A 101 -5.46 17.34 8.01
CA PHE A 101 -5.65 15.95 8.43
C PHE A 101 -4.61 15.55 9.48
N ASN A 102 -5.00 14.71 10.46
CA ASN A 102 -4.03 13.85 11.11
C ASN A 102 -3.53 12.84 10.08
N VAL A 103 -2.23 12.58 10.06
CA VAL A 103 -1.66 11.58 9.13
C VAL A 103 -0.80 10.59 9.87
N ILE A 104 -0.93 9.31 9.55
CA ILE A 104 -0.09 8.25 10.09
C ILE A 104 0.54 7.49 8.94
N VAL A 105 1.88 7.41 8.94
CA VAL A 105 2.68 6.61 8.00
C VAL A 105 3.40 5.54 8.81
N TYR A 106 3.43 4.31 8.34
CA TYR A 106 3.99 3.20 9.10
C TYR A 106 4.82 2.25 8.24
N SER A 107 5.67 1.46 8.91
CA SER A 107 6.47 0.41 8.26
C SER A 107 5.75 -0.92 8.30
N TYR A 108 5.87 -1.71 7.23
CA TYR A 108 5.45 -3.11 7.25
C TYR A 108 6.54 -4.03 7.78
N ARG A 109 6.14 -5.23 8.20
CA ARG A 109 7.04 -6.34 8.53
C ARG A 109 8.11 -6.54 7.46
N GLY A 110 9.34 -6.77 7.89
CA GLY A 110 10.48 -6.96 7.00
C GLY A 110 11.01 -5.71 6.32
N MET A 111 10.45 -4.52 6.59
CA MET A 111 10.90 -3.23 6.07
C MET A 111 11.75 -2.48 7.12
N ALA A 112 12.40 -1.40 6.70
CA ALA A 112 13.17 -0.56 7.62
C ALA A 112 12.27 0.00 8.74
N GLY A 113 12.74 -0.11 10.00
CA GLY A 113 11.97 0.29 11.17
C GLY A 113 10.91 -0.72 11.62
N SER A 114 11.05 -1.99 11.22
CA SER A 114 10.22 -3.10 11.65
C SER A 114 11.04 -4.37 11.84
N ASP A 115 10.52 -5.31 12.60
CA ASP A 115 11.08 -6.65 12.76
C ASP A 115 11.16 -7.38 11.40
N ARG A 116 12.19 -8.23 11.23
CA ARG A 116 12.39 -9.02 10.03
C ARG A 116 11.40 -10.18 9.97
N ALA A 117 10.49 -10.09 9.01
CA ALA A 117 9.55 -11.17 8.71
C ALA A 117 9.31 -11.26 7.20
N PRO A 118 8.86 -12.40 6.65
CA PRO A 118 8.47 -12.50 5.26
C PRO A 118 7.33 -11.54 4.92
N VAL A 119 7.39 -10.94 3.74
CA VAL A 119 6.31 -10.14 3.17
C VAL A 119 5.29 -11.07 2.51
N THR A 120 4.01 -10.79 2.65
CA THR A 120 2.91 -11.65 2.19
C THR A 120 1.91 -10.95 1.27
N PHE A 121 2.25 -9.76 0.77
CA PHE A 121 1.45 -8.95 -0.16
C PHE A 121 0.02 -8.63 0.33
N GLY A 122 -0.11 -8.34 1.62
CA GLY A 122 -1.37 -7.91 2.22
C GLY A 122 -2.02 -8.97 3.10
N ILE A 123 -1.59 -10.25 3.05
CA ILE A 123 -2.19 -11.30 3.88
C ILE A 123 -1.93 -11.05 5.37
N LYS A 124 -0.68 -10.84 5.75
CA LYS A 124 -0.28 -10.54 7.14
C LYS A 124 -0.08 -9.05 7.40
N GLU A 125 0.24 -8.27 6.37
CA GLU A 125 0.43 -6.81 6.46
C GLU A 125 -0.85 -6.06 6.86
N VAL A 126 -2.00 -6.71 6.77
CA VAL A 126 -3.27 -6.22 7.37
C VAL A 126 -3.16 -6.06 8.89
N LEU A 127 -2.33 -6.86 9.56
CA LEU A 127 -2.16 -6.79 11.02
C LEU A 127 -1.47 -5.49 11.46
N GLU A 128 -0.50 -4.99 10.67
CA GLU A 128 0.09 -3.67 10.92
C GLU A 128 -0.95 -2.57 10.74
N LEU A 129 -1.74 -2.60 9.67
CA LEU A 129 -2.81 -1.63 9.45
C LEU A 129 -3.83 -1.65 10.60
N GLN A 130 -4.24 -2.82 11.09
CA GLN A 130 -5.16 -2.94 12.24
C GLN A 130 -4.56 -2.33 13.51
N ALA A 131 -3.26 -2.56 13.79
CA ALA A 131 -2.59 -1.94 14.92
C ALA A 131 -2.53 -0.41 14.79
N VAL A 132 -2.31 0.13 13.59
CA VAL A 132 -2.32 1.58 13.32
C VAL A 132 -3.72 2.16 13.47
N ILE A 133 -4.77 1.47 13.00
CA ILE A 133 -6.16 1.90 13.20
C ILE A 133 -6.52 1.94 14.70
N ALA A 134 -6.11 0.93 15.45
CA ALA A 134 -6.32 0.89 16.90
C ALA A 134 -5.57 2.03 17.61
N PHE A 135 -4.33 2.33 17.19
CA PHE A 135 -3.56 3.46 17.68
C PHE A 135 -4.27 4.79 17.38
N ALA A 136 -4.72 5.01 16.15
CA ALA A 136 -5.45 6.22 15.76
C ALA A 136 -6.70 6.44 16.63
N ARG A 137 -7.52 5.41 16.81
CA ARG A 137 -8.72 5.46 17.67
C ARG A 137 -8.42 5.77 19.13
N LYS A 138 -7.29 5.29 19.65
CA LYS A 138 -6.85 5.55 21.03
C LYS A 138 -6.34 6.98 21.22
N ARG A 139 -5.67 7.54 20.19
CA ARG A 139 -4.99 8.84 20.25
C ARG A 139 -5.89 10.02 19.86
N ILE A 140 -6.88 9.78 19.02
CA ILE A 140 -7.70 10.83 18.40
C ILE A 140 -9.15 10.58 18.77
N ALA A 141 -9.73 11.53 19.52
CA ALA A 141 -11.13 11.45 19.91
C ALA A 141 -12.04 11.48 18.67
N ASN A 142 -12.97 10.55 18.57
CA ASN A 142 -13.91 10.42 17.45
C ASN A 142 -13.21 10.35 16.08
N ALA A 143 -12.06 9.67 16.00
CA ALA A 143 -11.27 9.55 14.78
C ALA A 143 -12.13 9.09 13.58
N ARG A 144 -12.15 9.89 12.53
CA ARG A 144 -12.77 9.60 11.23
C ARG A 144 -11.66 9.16 10.29
N ILE A 145 -11.62 7.89 9.93
CA ILE A 145 -10.45 7.26 9.32
C ILE A 145 -10.66 7.05 7.83
N GLY A 146 -9.74 7.63 7.03
CA GLY A 146 -9.54 7.32 5.63
C GLY A 146 -8.23 6.55 5.42
N LEU A 147 -8.17 5.70 4.40
CA LEU A 147 -6.97 4.95 4.03
C LEU A 147 -6.47 5.39 2.66
N LEU A 148 -5.20 5.75 2.56
CA LEU A 148 -4.49 5.96 1.30
C LEU A 148 -3.47 4.84 1.13
N GLY A 149 -3.61 4.03 0.10
CA GLY A 149 -2.69 2.93 -0.14
C GLY A 149 -2.05 2.94 -1.53
N TYR A 150 -0.77 2.57 -1.59
CA TYR A 150 0.00 2.46 -2.83
C TYR A 150 0.32 0.99 -3.13
N SER A 151 -0.02 0.50 -4.34
CA SER A 151 0.32 -0.86 -4.80
C SER A 151 -0.11 -1.94 -3.78
N MET A 152 0.82 -2.63 -3.14
CA MET A 152 0.53 -3.55 -2.03
C MET A 152 -0.26 -2.86 -0.91
N GLY A 153 0.07 -1.62 -0.56
CA GLY A 153 -0.64 -0.86 0.47
C GLY A 153 -2.09 -0.56 0.11
N ALA A 154 -2.41 -0.39 -1.18
CA ALA A 154 -3.79 -0.27 -1.63
C ALA A 154 -4.59 -1.56 -1.40
N VAL A 155 -3.94 -2.70 -1.59
CA VAL A 155 -4.54 -4.01 -1.31
C VAL A 155 -4.68 -4.26 0.20
N VAL A 156 -3.65 -3.91 0.99
CA VAL A 156 -3.74 -3.95 2.47
C VAL A 156 -4.90 -3.08 2.96
N SER A 157 -5.08 -1.89 2.37
CA SER A 157 -6.19 -0.99 2.71
C SER A 157 -7.55 -1.61 2.40
N LEU A 158 -7.72 -2.26 1.23
CA LEU A 158 -8.95 -2.97 0.88
C LEU A 158 -9.26 -4.12 1.83
N LEU A 159 -8.27 -5.01 2.05
CA LEU A 159 -8.42 -6.19 2.90
C LEU A 159 -8.65 -5.80 4.37
N GLY A 160 -7.90 -4.80 4.86
CA GLY A 160 -8.01 -4.33 6.25
C GLY A 160 -9.32 -3.61 6.51
N ALA A 161 -9.79 -2.77 5.59
CA ALA A 161 -11.05 -2.06 5.72
C ALA A 161 -12.26 -3.00 5.74
N ALA A 162 -12.19 -4.17 5.12
CA ALA A 162 -13.28 -5.15 5.12
C ALA A 162 -13.67 -5.60 6.53
N GLY A 163 -12.69 -5.69 7.46
CA GLY A 163 -12.92 -6.03 8.86
C GLY A 163 -13.10 -4.83 9.81
N GLU A 164 -13.05 -3.58 9.29
CA GLU A 164 -12.99 -2.35 10.10
C GLU A 164 -14.12 -1.37 9.73
N PRO A 165 -15.31 -1.47 10.38
CA PRO A 165 -16.46 -0.63 10.05
C PRO A 165 -16.23 0.88 10.19
N GLY A 166 -15.29 1.29 11.06
CA GLY A 166 -14.95 2.70 11.30
C GLY A 166 -13.97 3.30 10.28
N VAL A 167 -13.58 2.58 9.22
CA VAL A 167 -12.91 3.16 8.06
C VAL A 167 -13.97 3.67 7.11
N GLU A 168 -13.95 4.97 6.78
CA GLU A 168 -15.02 5.67 6.09
C GLU A 168 -14.78 5.86 4.58
N ALA A 169 -13.52 5.97 4.15
CA ALA A 169 -13.17 6.22 2.74
C ALA A 169 -11.80 5.63 2.38
N LEU A 170 -11.60 5.21 1.12
CA LEU A 170 -10.33 4.67 0.65
C LEU A 170 -9.88 5.32 -0.65
N VAL A 171 -8.59 5.69 -0.73
CA VAL A 171 -7.88 6.05 -1.96
C VAL A 171 -6.88 4.94 -2.26
N LEU A 172 -6.93 4.40 -3.46
CA LEU A 172 -6.24 3.18 -3.87
C LEU A 172 -5.41 3.47 -5.13
N ASP A 173 -4.11 3.70 -4.95
CA ASP A 173 -3.20 3.98 -6.05
C ASP A 173 -2.51 2.70 -6.54
N SER A 174 -2.70 2.37 -7.80
CA SER A 174 -2.11 1.22 -8.50
C SER A 174 -2.36 -0.14 -7.83
N PRO A 175 -3.61 -0.44 -7.32
CA PRO A 175 -3.92 -1.72 -6.72
C PRO A 175 -3.88 -2.85 -7.74
N PHE A 176 -3.60 -4.08 -7.27
CA PHE A 176 -3.88 -5.29 -8.05
C PHE A 176 -5.18 -5.96 -7.58
N SER A 177 -5.85 -6.67 -8.49
CA SER A 177 -7.14 -7.32 -8.21
C SER A 177 -7.01 -8.75 -7.69
N ASP A 178 -5.88 -9.41 -8.01
CA ASP A 178 -5.56 -10.78 -7.60
C ASP A 178 -4.04 -10.97 -7.58
N LEU A 179 -3.50 -11.51 -6.47
CA LEU A 179 -2.07 -11.68 -6.30
C LEU A 179 -1.47 -12.73 -7.23
N ARG A 180 -2.18 -13.85 -7.44
CA ARG A 180 -1.70 -14.90 -8.34
C ARG A 180 -1.61 -14.39 -9.77
N GLN A 181 -2.63 -13.66 -10.21
CA GLN A 181 -2.65 -13.03 -11.53
C GLN A 181 -1.47 -12.07 -11.70
N LEU A 182 -1.28 -11.12 -10.76
CA LEU A 182 -0.16 -10.17 -10.77
C LEU A 182 1.19 -10.88 -10.91
N LEU A 183 1.44 -11.90 -10.07
CA LEU A 183 2.71 -12.63 -10.10
C LEU A 183 2.90 -13.39 -11.42
N THR A 184 1.82 -13.98 -11.96
CA THR A 184 1.84 -14.71 -13.23
C THR A 184 2.13 -13.78 -14.40
N GLU A 185 1.52 -12.61 -14.45
CA GLU A 185 1.77 -11.57 -15.44
C GLU A 185 3.23 -11.08 -15.38
N ASN A 186 3.75 -10.83 -14.17
CA ASN A 186 5.13 -10.38 -13.98
C ASN A 186 6.15 -11.44 -14.42
N VAL A 187 5.91 -12.73 -14.17
CA VAL A 187 6.76 -13.83 -14.69
C VAL A 187 6.65 -13.94 -16.22
N GLY A 188 5.44 -13.76 -16.76
CA GLY A 188 5.16 -13.79 -18.20
C GLY A 188 5.97 -12.77 -19.02
N ARG A 189 6.35 -11.63 -18.42
CA ARG A 189 7.24 -10.63 -19.06
C ARG A 189 8.60 -11.17 -19.45
N TYR A 190 9.07 -12.19 -18.76
CA TYR A 190 10.31 -12.91 -19.10
C TYR A 190 10.09 -14.02 -20.14
N LYS A 191 8.89 -14.05 -20.80
CA LYS A 191 8.49 -15.07 -21.77
C LYS A 191 8.45 -16.49 -21.17
N LEU A 192 8.23 -16.59 -19.86
CA LEU A 192 8.09 -17.84 -19.14
C LEU A 192 6.60 -18.14 -18.86
N PRO A 193 6.18 -19.41 -18.84
CA PRO A 193 4.83 -19.80 -18.43
C PRO A 193 4.66 -19.54 -16.92
N GLY A 194 4.11 -18.37 -16.54
CA GLY A 194 4.11 -17.87 -15.17
C GLY A 194 3.44 -18.81 -14.15
N GLY A 195 2.37 -19.51 -14.53
CA GLY A 195 1.56 -20.34 -13.63
C GLY A 195 2.36 -21.38 -12.82
N PRO A 196 3.16 -22.26 -13.42
CA PRO A 196 3.95 -23.26 -12.68
C PRO A 196 4.96 -22.64 -11.71
N PHE A 197 5.67 -21.57 -12.11
CA PHE A 197 6.65 -20.89 -11.25
C PHE A 197 5.97 -20.21 -10.04
N VAL A 198 4.85 -19.55 -10.27
CA VAL A 198 4.06 -18.90 -9.22
C VAL A 198 3.42 -19.94 -8.29
N TRP A 199 2.99 -21.09 -8.82
CA TRP A 199 2.48 -22.20 -7.99
C TRP A 199 3.55 -22.70 -7.01
N LEU A 200 4.76 -22.99 -7.49
CA LEU A 200 5.86 -23.46 -6.62
C LEU A 200 6.33 -22.38 -5.64
N ALA A 201 6.43 -21.11 -6.08
CA ALA A 201 6.73 -19.98 -5.18
C ALA A 201 5.65 -19.82 -4.09
N GLY A 202 4.38 -20.00 -4.42
CA GLY A 202 3.26 -20.00 -3.48
C GLY A 202 3.31 -21.17 -2.47
N LEU A 203 3.79 -22.34 -2.91
CA LEU A 203 4.03 -23.46 -2.00
C LEU A 203 5.16 -23.14 -1.01
N MET A 204 6.25 -22.52 -1.47
CA MET A 204 7.35 -22.05 -0.61
C MET A 204 6.86 -21.00 0.41
N LEU A 205 6.02 -20.05 -0.02
CA LEU A 205 5.38 -19.08 0.87
C LEU A 205 4.58 -19.81 1.96
N ARG A 206 3.73 -20.76 1.56
CA ARG A 206 2.92 -21.53 2.50
C ARG A 206 3.75 -22.30 3.50
N MET A 207 4.81 -22.96 3.07
CA MET A 207 5.72 -23.71 3.97
C MET A 207 6.42 -22.76 4.96
N ARG A 208 6.72 -21.53 4.56
CA ARG A 208 7.46 -20.57 5.39
C ARG A 208 6.58 -19.76 6.34
N THR A 209 5.35 -19.43 5.93
CA THR A 209 4.48 -18.45 6.63
C THR A 209 3.12 -19.03 7.02
N GLY A 210 2.73 -20.17 6.51
CA GLY A 210 1.38 -20.70 6.58
C GLY A 210 0.39 -20.07 5.59
N SER A 211 0.72 -18.93 4.99
CA SER A 211 -0.16 -18.14 4.13
C SER A 211 -0.27 -18.72 2.71
N ARG A 212 -1.43 -18.57 2.09
CA ARG A 212 -1.71 -18.99 0.71
C ARG A 212 -1.95 -17.78 -0.19
N LEU A 213 -1.49 -17.81 -1.44
CA LEU A 213 -1.72 -16.71 -2.40
C LEU A 213 -3.21 -16.38 -2.58
N SER A 214 -4.10 -17.37 -2.46
CA SER A 214 -5.54 -17.19 -2.57
C SER A 214 -6.18 -16.39 -1.42
N GLU A 215 -5.48 -16.21 -0.32
CA GLU A 215 -5.94 -15.37 0.81
C GLU A 215 -5.82 -13.87 0.48
N CYS A 216 -4.95 -13.52 -0.48
CA CYS A 216 -4.84 -12.15 -0.99
C CYS A 216 -5.71 -11.99 -2.23
N SER A 217 -7.01 -11.76 -2.03
CA SER A 217 -7.98 -11.53 -3.09
C SER A 217 -8.77 -10.23 -2.84
N PRO A 218 -8.24 -9.07 -3.24
CA PRO A 218 -8.93 -7.79 -3.08
C PRO A 218 -10.34 -7.78 -3.66
N ARG A 219 -10.52 -8.44 -4.80
CA ARG A 219 -11.85 -8.55 -5.45
C ARG A 219 -12.89 -9.25 -4.58
N ALA A 220 -12.49 -10.22 -3.76
CA ALA A 220 -13.42 -10.99 -2.93
C ALA A 220 -14.00 -10.18 -1.77
N VAL A 221 -13.34 -9.10 -1.34
CA VAL A 221 -13.78 -8.28 -0.19
C VAL A 221 -14.57 -7.04 -0.59
N LEU A 222 -14.73 -6.75 -1.88
CA LEU A 222 -15.38 -5.51 -2.34
C LEU A 222 -16.80 -5.36 -1.83
N SER A 223 -17.61 -6.42 -1.82
CA SER A 223 -19.00 -6.36 -1.34
C SER A 223 -19.11 -6.02 0.15
N SER A 224 -18.10 -6.39 0.96
CA SER A 224 -18.08 -6.04 2.38
C SER A 224 -17.68 -4.59 2.65
N LEU A 225 -17.22 -3.87 1.64
CA LEU A 225 -16.86 -2.45 1.73
C LEU A 225 -18.03 -1.52 1.45
N GLU A 226 -19.11 -2.02 0.86
CA GLU A 226 -20.28 -1.19 0.53
C GLU A 226 -20.98 -0.68 1.80
N PRO A 227 -21.41 0.60 1.83
CA PRO A 227 -21.40 1.62 0.76
C PRO A 227 -20.22 2.62 0.84
N ARG A 228 -19.02 2.22 1.27
CA ARG A 228 -17.90 3.15 1.48
C ARG A 228 -17.40 3.73 0.16
N PRO A 229 -17.09 5.03 0.07
CA PRO A 229 -16.52 5.63 -1.13
C PRO A 229 -15.10 5.12 -1.39
N LEU A 230 -14.84 4.70 -2.64
CA LEU A 230 -13.53 4.27 -3.13
C LEU A 230 -13.05 5.18 -4.26
N PHE A 231 -11.80 5.65 -4.19
CA PHE A 231 -11.16 6.39 -5.26
C PHE A 231 -9.95 5.59 -5.79
N PHE A 232 -10.06 5.10 -7.02
CA PHE A 232 -9.00 4.39 -7.71
C PHE A 232 -8.14 5.38 -8.49
N ILE A 233 -6.82 5.35 -8.30
CA ILE A 233 -5.83 6.09 -9.08
C ILE A 233 -4.92 5.06 -9.74
N HIS A 234 -4.48 5.31 -10.99
CA HIS A 234 -3.56 4.39 -11.66
C HIS A 234 -2.71 5.10 -12.71
N GLY A 235 -1.43 4.76 -12.80
CA GLY A 235 -0.57 5.23 -13.87
C GLY A 235 -0.91 4.59 -15.22
N GLY A 236 -1.15 5.40 -16.25
CA GLY A 236 -1.50 4.90 -17.58
C GLY A 236 -0.39 4.12 -18.28
N ALA A 237 0.88 4.29 -17.87
CA ALA A 237 2.06 3.57 -18.36
C ALA A 237 2.64 2.61 -17.30
N ASP A 238 1.79 2.15 -16.36
CA ASP A 238 2.20 1.21 -15.32
C ASP A 238 2.60 -0.14 -15.92
N ASP A 239 3.86 -0.46 -15.79
CA ASP A 239 4.47 -1.71 -16.26
C ASP A 239 4.65 -2.76 -15.16
N VAL A 240 4.25 -2.49 -13.91
CA VAL A 240 4.29 -3.43 -12.79
C VAL A 240 2.91 -4.04 -12.55
N THR A 241 1.90 -3.19 -12.47
CA THR A 241 0.50 -3.57 -12.29
C THR A 241 -0.31 -2.98 -13.43
N SER A 242 -0.88 -3.79 -14.29
CA SER A 242 -1.69 -3.29 -15.42
C SER A 242 -2.90 -2.48 -14.93
N VAL A 243 -3.23 -1.39 -15.63
CA VAL A 243 -4.46 -0.60 -15.41
C VAL A 243 -5.72 -1.49 -15.38
N ALA A 244 -5.68 -2.64 -16.05
CA ALA A 244 -6.78 -3.60 -16.07
C ALA A 244 -7.17 -4.07 -14.65
N HIS A 245 -6.22 -4.13 -13.71
CA HIS A 245 -6.51 -4.48 -12.32
C HIS A 245 -7.40 -3.45 -11.62
N SER A 246 -7.07 -2.15 -11.72
CA SER A 246 -7.93 -1.09 -11.16
C SER A 246 -9.30 -1.04 -11.83
N ARG A 247 -9.36 -1.20 -13.14
CA ARG A 247 -10.64 -1.27 -13.87
C ARG A 247 -11.48 -2.45 -13.40
N ALA A 248 -10.88 -3.64 -13.24
CA ALA A 248 -11.58 -4.83 -12.76
C ALA A 248 -12.14 -4.68 -11.34
N LEU A 249 -11.42 -3.97 -10.44
CA LEU A 249 -11.91 -3.65 -9.10
C LEU A 249 -13.02 -2.59 -9.17
N TYR A 250 -12.82 -1.52 -9.93
CA TYR A 250 -13.80 -0.46 -10.14
C TYR A 250 -15.12 -1.00 -10.69
N ASP A 251 -15.08 -1.84 -11.71
CA ASP A 251 -16.27 -2.41 -12.35
C ASP A 251 -17.01 -3.40 -11.43
N ALA A 252 -16.26 -4.13 -10.59
CA ALA A 252 -16.82 -5.10 -9.65
C ALA A 252 -17.44 -4.45 -8.41
N TYR A 253 -16.97 -3.28 -7.99
CA TYR A 253 -17.49 -2.57 -6.83
C TYR A 253 -18.84 -1.89 -7.15
N ARG A 254 -19.81 -2.00 -6.24
CA ARG A 254 -21.17 -1.45 -6.44
C ARG A 254 -21.44 -0.16 -5.66
N GLY A 255 -20.59 0.16 -4.67
CA GLY A 255 -20.69 1.39 -3.89
C GLY A 255 -20.23 2.64 -4.65
N PRO A 256 -20.22 3.80 -3.97
CA PRO A 256 -19.70 5.06 -4.50
C PRO A 256 -18.23 4.90 -4.91
N ARG A 257 -17.89 5.24 -6.15
CA ARG A 257 -16.53 5.06 -6.67
C ARG A 257 -16.13 6.11 -7.69
N GLU A 258 -14.86 6.45 -7.66
CA GLU A 258 -14.19 7.31 -8.63
C GLU A 258 -12.99 6.56 -9.22
N ILE A 259 -12.58 6.87 -10.45
CA ILE A 259 -11.35 6.36 -11.06
C ILE A 259 -10.63 7.48 -11.82
N TRP A 260 -9.31 7.56 -11.63
CA TRP A 260 -8.45 8.50 -12.33
C TRP A 260 -7.23 7.78 -12.90
N ILE A 261 -7.16 7.72 -14.23
CA ILE A 261 -6.00 7.16 -14.94
C ILE A 261 -5.10 8.33 -15.36
N VAL A 262 -3.90 8.39 -14.78
CA VAL A 262 -2.90 9.42 -15.07
C VAL A 262 -2.08 9.00 -16.27
N GLN A 263 -2.35 9.62 -17.42
CA GLN A 263 -1.70 9.26 -18.68
C GLN A 263 -0.18 9.42 -18.58
N GLY A 264 0.57 8.42 -19.08
CA GLY A 264 2.03 8.43 -19.09
C GLY A 264 2.71 8.19 -17.73
N ALA A 265 1.98 8.21 -16.61
CA ALA A 265 2.56 7.93 -15.30
C ALA A 265 2.91 6.43 -15.17
N PRO A 266 4.10 6.09 -14.63
CA PRO A 266 4.49 4.71 -14.34
C PRO A 266 3.79 4.18 -13.07
N HIS A 267 4.18 2.99 -12.59
CA HIS A 267 3.67 2.38 -11.37
C HIS A 267 3.80 3.31 -10.15
N THR A 268 2.69 3.60 -9.47
CA THR A 268 2.59 4.56 -8.34
C THR A 268 3.16 5.94 -8.65
N GLY A 269 3.32 6.29 -9.94
CA GLY A 269 3.90 7.54 -10.41
C GLY A 269 2.94 8.71 -10.51
N ALA A 270 1.66 8.51 -10.23
CA ALA A 270 0.63 9.54 -10.34
C ALA A 270 0.94 10.78 -9.50
N TYR A 271 1.42 10.59 -8.26
CA TYR A 271 1.86 11.68 -7.37
C TYR A 271 3.02 12.49 -7.95
N LEU A 272 3.99 11.81 -8.58
CA LEU A 272 5.17 12.48 -9.14
C LEU A 272 4.88 13.17 -10.48
N ALA A 273 3.88 12.73 -11.21
CA ALA A 273 3.48 13.31 -12.48
C ALA A 273 2.90 14.73 -12.32
N ASP A 274 2.08 14.94 -11.28
CA ASP A 274 1.52 16.26 -10.93
C ASP A 274 1.17 16.25 -9.43
N ARG A 275 2.14 16.68 -8.59
CA ARG A 275 1.98 16.70 -7.14
C ARG A 275 0.84 17.59 -6.66
N PRO A 276 0.70 18.85 -7.11
CA PRO A 276 -0.39 19.71 -6.70
C PRO A 276 -1.77 19.11 -7.00
N LEU A 277 -1.99 18.66 -8.22
CA LEU A 277 -3.26 18.06 -8.63
C LEU A 277 -3.56 16.76 -7.89
N TYR A 278 -2.54 15.92 -7.66
CA TYR A 278 -2.71 14.69 -6.89
C TYR A 278 -3.14 14.98 -5.45
N VAL A 279 -2.45 15.90 -4.77
CA VAL A 279 -2.77 16.33 -3.41
C VAL A 279 -4.18 16.93 -3.34
N GLU A 280 -4.52 17.82 -4.29
CA GLU A 280 -5.86 18.42 -4.35
C GLU A 280 -6.96 17.38 -4.46
N ARG A 281 -6.82 16.42 -5.38
CA ARG A 281 -7.81 15.35 -5.60
C ARG A 281 -7.95 14.44 -4.39
N VAL A 282 -6.83 13.99 -3.83
CA VAL A 282 -6.81 13.08 -2.67
C VAL A 282 -7.34 13.78 -1.42
N ALA A 283 -6.86 15.00 -1.13
CA ALA A 283 -7.34 15.77 0.02
C ALA A 283 -8.82 16.14 -0.14
N GLY A 284 -9.26 16.57 -1.33
CA GLY A 284 -10.65 16.87 -1.62
C GLY A 284 -11.57 15.66 -1.47
N PHE A 285 -11.13 14.47 -1.90
CA PHE A 285 -11.86 13.23 -1.69
C PHE A 285 -12.03 12.93 -0.19
N PHE A 286 -10.94 12.94 0.57
CA PHE A 286 -11.04 12.70 2.02
C PHE A 286 -11.81 13.79 2.75
N ALA A 287 -11.66 15.07 2.38
CA ALA A 287 -12.43 16.16 2.99
C ALA A 287 -13.93 15.95 2.85
N ARG A 288 -14.40 15.61 1.65
CA ARG A 288 -15.83 15.31 1.39
C ARG A 288 -16.36 14.15 2.24
N HIS A 289 -15.56 13.09 2.36
CA HIS A 289 -16.04 11.85 2.98
C HIS A 289 -15.73 11.73 4.47
N LEU A 290 -14.71 12.43 4.97
CA LEU A 290 -14.41 12.52 6.40
C LEU A 290 -14.95 13.79 7.06
N GLY A 291 -15.63 14.67 6.31
CA GLY A 291 -16.23 15.89 6.82
C GLY A 291 -15.24 16.91 7.33
N LEU A 292 -14.13 17.13 6.59
CA LEU A 292 -13.21 18.25 6.84
C LEU A 292 -13.71 19.48 6.08
N ASP A 293 -13.93 20.57 6.77
CA ASP A 293 -14.22 21.85 6.12
C ASP A 293 -12.90 22.50 5.66
N VAL A 294 -12.63 22.39 4.37
CA VAL A 294 -11.42 23.01 3.75
C VAL A 294 -11.62 24.46 3.38
N SER A 295 -12.84 25.01 3.49
CA SER A 295 -13.13 26.40 3.10
C SER A 295 -12.47 27.45 4.01
N GLY A 296 -12.19 27.10 5.27
CA GLY A 296 -11.46 27.94 6.22
C GLY A 296 -9.95 27.98 6.00
N HIS A 297 -9.34 26.91 5.47
CA HIS A 297 -7.88 26.81 5.28
C HIS A 297 -7.39 27.54 4.03
N LEU A 298 -8.22 27.70 3.01
CA LEU A 298 -7.86 28.48 1.79
C LEU A 298 -7.74 29.97 2.09
N ARG A 299 -8.48 30.51 3.06
CA ARG A 299 -8.39 31.94 3.43
C ARG A 299 -7.10 32.31 4.17
N LEU A 300 -6.55 31.40 4.98
CA LEU A 300 -5.32 31.67 5.75
C LEU A 300 -4.07 31.68 4.86
N VAL A 301 -4.05 30.89 3.78
CA VAL A 301 -2.92 30.85 2.84
C VAL A 301 -2.90 32.10 1.93
N GLU A 302 -4.07 32.62 1.55
CA GLU A 302 -4.15 33.84 0.76
C GLU A 302 -3.77 35.10 1.59
N GLU A 303 -3.95 35.09 2.91
CA GLU A 303 -3.55 36.17 3.81
C GLU A 303 -2.05 36.18 4.14
N GLU A 304 -1.37 35.02 4.12
CA GLU A 304 0.09 34.93 4.33
C GLU A 304 0.91 35.27 3.08
N GLU A 305 0.37 35.09 1.87
CA GLU A 305 1.07 35.51 0.61
C GLU A 305 0.95 37.01 0.29
N VAL A 306 0.11 37.75 1.01
CA VAL A 306 -0.12 39.20 0.79
C VAL A 306 0.53 40.07 1.89
N SER A 307 1.16 39.46 2.88
CA SER A 307 1.89 40.16 3.96
C SER A 307 3.41 40.02 3.78
#